data_5c178d99c78fd116ab2a7503f7e6536c
#
_entry.id   5c178d99c78fd116ab2a7503f7e6536c
#
_cell.length_a   1.000
_cell.length_b   1.000
_cell.length_c   1.000
_cell.angle_alpha   90.00
_cell.angle_beta   90.00
_cell.angle_gamma   90.00
#
_symmetry.space_group_name_H-M   'P 1'
#
loop_
_entity.id
_entity.type
_entity.pdbx_description
1 polymer ?
#
loop_
_entity_poly.entity_id
_entity_poly.type
_entity_poly.pdbx_seq_one_letter_code
_entity_poly.pdbx_strand_id
1 'polypeptide(L)'
;MLLAAGEGKRLGTPKALVELGGRRLVDRGADLLRDGGTAPVVVVTGAAPVTVPDVVLVPNPDWRTGMGSSLAAGLQALPGDCAAAVIALVDQPLIGAGVVRRLVAAHHAGAELVVAAYHGRARNPVLLARRHWAGVIAAADGDTGARPYLRAHPGLVTLVECADIGSPDDVDTPEDLARVAALLAG
;
A
#
# COMPACT_ATOMS: atom_id res chain seq x y z
N MET A 1 -6.67 0.12 0.63
CA MET A 1 -6.28 -1.25 1.02
C MET A 1 -4.79 -1.31 1.36
N LEU A 2 -4.41 -2.16 2.32
CA LEU A 2 -3.03 -2.42 2.75
C LEU A 2 -2.59 -3.81 2.29
N LEU A 3 -1.47 -3.91 1.58
CA LEU A 3 -0.85 -5.19 1.26
C LEU A 3 0.12 -5.58 2.39
N ALA A 4 -0.22 -6.62 3.15
CA ALA A 4 0.48 -7.05 4.36
C ALA A 4 0.77 -8.56 4.38
N ALA A 5 0.81 -9.20 3.20
CA ALA A 5 0.96 -10.64 3.06
C ALA A 5 2.41 -11.17 3.10
N GLY A 6 3.40 -10.27 3.08
CA GLY A 6 4.81 -10.59 2.92
C GLY A 6 5.44 -11.33 4.11
N GLU A 7 6.30 -12.30 3.79
CA GLU A 7 6.96 -13.19 4.77
C GLU A 7 8.07 -12.49 5.59
N GLY A 8 8.67 -11.41 5.04
CA GLY A 8 9.76 -10.70 5.73
C GLY A 8 11.03 -11.56 5.92
N LYS A 9 11.42 -12.35 4.92
CA LYS A 9 12.55 -13.29 5.00
C LYS A 9 13.82 -12.70 5.60
N ARG A 10 14.18 -11.49 5.21
CA ARG A 10 15.40 -10.81 5.70
C ARG A 10 15.24 -10.26 7.12
N LEU A 11 14.02 -10.00 7.55
CA LEU A 11 13.68 -9.57 8.91
C LEU A 11 13.48 -10.73 9.88
N GLY A 12 13.36 -11.97 9.36
CA GLY A 12 13.07 -13.16 10.16
C GLY A 12 11.66 -13.20 10.77
N THR A 13 10.81 -12.25 10.40
CA THR A 13 9.44 -12.10 10.92
C THR A 13 8.54 -11.57 9.81
N PRO A 14 7.29 -12.09 9.66
CA PRO A 14 6.33 -11.53 8.72
C PRO A 14 6.19 -10.02 8.90
N LYS A 15 6.30 -9.26 7.80
CA LYS A 15 6.34 -7.78 7.85
C LYS A 15 5.17 -7.17 8.62
N ALA A 16 3.98 -7.77 8.51
CA ALA A 16 2.79 -7.34 9.24
C ALA A 16 2.98 -7.29 10.77
N LEU A 17 3.80 -8.20 11.31
CA LEU A 17 4.04 -8.36 12.75
C LEU A 17 5.26 -7.60 13.26
N VAL A 18 6.09 -7.06 12.37
CA VAL A 18 7.26 -6.26 12.76
C VAL A 18 6.81 -5.05 13.57
N GLU A 19 7.44 -4.82 14.71
CA GLU A 19 7.17 -3.67 15.57
C GLU A 19 8.16 -2.53 15.31
N LEU A 20 7.62 -1.33 15.25
CA LEU A 20 8.36 -0.08 15.10
C LEU A 20 7.85 0.92 16.15
N GLY A 21 8.67 1.24 17.15
CA GLY A 21 8.26 2.10 18.26
C GLY A 21 7.08 1.53 19.05
N GLY A 22 7.07 0.22 19.32
CA GLY A 22 6.02 -0.46 20.08
C GLY A 22 4.69 -0.66 19.34
N ARG A 23 4.62 -0.38 18.02
CA ARG A 23 3.43 -0.61 17.19
C ARG A 23 3.77 -1.45 15.98
N ARG A 24 2.93 -2.46 15.67
CA ARG A 24 3.12 -3.30 14.48
C ARG A 24 2.96 -2.47 13.20
N LEU A 25 3.71 -2.84 12.18
CA LEU A 25 3.61 -2.18 10.86
C LEU A 25 2.20 -2.28 10.27
N VAL A 26 1.50 -3.40 10.48
CA VAL A 26 0.12 -3.57 10.00
C VAL A 26 -0.86 -2.58 10.65
N ASP A 27 -0.71 -2.30 11.94
CA ASP A 27 -1.55 -1.33 12.65
C ASP A 27 -1.29 0.10 12.14
N ARG A 28 -0.01 0.44 11.94
CA ARG A 28 0.38 1.73 11.34
C ARG A 28 -0.18 1.92 9.93
N GLY A 29 -0.10 0.87 9.09
CA GLY A 29 -0.64 0.91 7.74
C GLY A 29 -2.17 1.00 7.70
N ALA A 30 -2.88 0.39 8.66
CA ALA A 30 -4.33 0.53 8.77
C ALA A 30 -4.72 1.95 9.17
N ASP A 31 -4.02 2.56 10.15
CA ASP A 31 -4.24 3.94 10.55
C ASP A 31 -3.91 4.93 9.44
N LEU A 32 -2.80 4.72 8.72
CA LEU A 32 -2.44 5.51 7.54
C LEU A 32 -3.62 5.67 6.57
N LEU A 33 -4.30 4.56 6.27
CA LEU A 33 -5.44 4.55 5.35
C LEU A 33 -6.68 5.18 5.98
N ARG A 34 -6.98 4.85 7.24
CA ARG A 34 -8.14 5.40 7.96
C ARG A 34 -8.02 6.92 8.12
N ASP A 35 -6.89 7.39 8.63
CA ASP A 35 -6.60 8.81 8.84
C ASP A 35 -6.44 9.57 7.51
N GLY A 36 -6.11 8.85 6.45
CA GLY A 36 -6.10 9.33 5.07
C GLY A 36 -7.49 9.53 4.46
N GLY A 37 -8.56 9.13 5.17
CA GLY A 37 -9.94 9.32 4.74
C GLY A 37 -10.47 8.23 3.81
N THR A 38 -9.86 7.03 3.81
CA THR A 38 -10.35 5.89 3.01
C THR A 38 -11.23 4.96 3.84
N ALA A 39 -12.33 4.49 3.24
CA ALA A 39 -13.25 3.50 3.82
C ALA A 39 -13.89 2.64 2.71
N PRO A 40 -14.07 1.32 2.94
CA PRO A 40 -13.53 0.56 4.07
C PRO A 40 -12.01 0.39 3.98
N VAL A 41 -11.35 0.13 5.12
CA VAL A 41 -9.95 -0.29 5.15
C VAL A 41 -9.89 -1.80 5.01
N VAL A 42 -9.30 -2.28 3.91
CA VAL A 42 -9.04 -3.70 3.64
C VAL A 42 -7.57 -3.98 3.90
N VAL A 43 -7.26 -5.04 4.65
CA VAL A 43 -5.90 -5.52 4.90
C VAL A 43 -5.76 -6.93 4.33
N VAL A 44 -4.90 -7.06 3.31
CA VAL A 44 -4.61 -8.36 2.71
C VAL A 44 -3.48 -9.04 3.48
N THR A 45 -3.77 -10.22 4.01
CA THR A 45 -2.86 -11.01 4.84
C THR A 45 -2.37 -12.27 4.11
N GLY A 46 -1.28 -12.87 4.57
CA GLY A 46 -0.74 -14.08 3.93
C GLY A 46 0.17 -14.88 4.86
N ALA A 47 1.42 -14.47 5.04
CA ALA A 47 2.43 -15.23 5.77
C ALA A 47 2.13 -15.43 7.27
N ALA A 48 1.31 -14.57 7.87
CA ALA A 48 0.91 -14.69 9.26
C ALA A 48 -0.55 -14.27 9.46
N PRO A 49 -1.26 -14.88 10.41
CA PRO A 49 -2.53 -14.36 10.88
C PRO A 49 -2.31 -13.07 11.66
N VAL A 50 -3.18 -12.10 11.44
CA VAL A 50 -3.19 -10.83 12.19
C VAL A 50 -4.60 -10.51 12.64
N THR A 51 -4.71 -9.77 13.73
CA THR A 51 -5.96 -9.12 14.15
C THR A 51 -5.71 -7.62 14.15
N VAL A 52 -6.52 -6.87 13.43
CA VAL A 52 -6.46 -5.41 13.35
C VAL A 52 -7.88 -4.89 13.56
N PRO A 53 -8.11 -3.96 14.50
CA PRO A 53 -9.44 -3.41 14.73
C PRO A 53 -9.97 -2.62 13.52
N ASP A 54 -11.29 -2.65 13.33
CA ASP A 54 -12.02 -1.82 12.36
C ASP A 54 -11.51 -1.91 10.91
N VAL A 55 -11.13 -3.12 10.49
CA VAL A 55 -10.71 -3.40 9.11
C VAL A 55 -11.37 -4.68 8.59
N VAL A 56 -11.44 -4.80 7.29
CA VAL A 56 -11.79 -6.05 6.61
C VAL A 56 -10.51 -6.84 6.34
N LEU A 57 -10.34 -7.98 7.01
CA LEU A 57 -9.21 -8.87 6.77
C LEU A 57 -9.50 -9.77 5.56
N VAL A 58 -8.57 -9.83 4.63
CA VAL A 58 -8.65 -10.66 3.41
C VAL A 58 -7.44 -11.60 3.38
N PRO A 59 -7.60 -12.86 3.79
CA PRO A 59 -6.55 -13.86 3.65
C PRO A 59 -6.27 -14.17 2.17
N ASN A 60 -5.01 -14.11 1.78
CA ASN A 60 -4.57 -14.53 0.45
C ASN A 60 -3.77 -15.83 0.58
N PRO A 61 -4.33 -17.00 0.24
CA PRO A 61 -3.60 -18.27 0.28
C PRO A 61 -2.46 -18.34 -0.72
N ASP A 62 -2.57 -17.57 -1.83
CA ASP A 62 -1.60 -17.56 -2.92
C ASP A 62 -0.50 -16.50 -2.76
N TRP A 63 -0.33 -15.95 -1.56
CA TRP A 63 0.61 -14.86 -1.29
C TRP A 63 2.06 -15.15 -1.74
N ARG A 64 2.45 -16.45 -1.77
CA ARG A 64 3.78 -16.88 -2.22
C ARG A 64 4.02 -16.67 -3.72
N THR A 65 2.96 -16.50 -4.50
CA THR A 65 3.09 -16.23 -5.94
C THR A 65 3.48 -14.80 -6.25
N GLY A 66 3.47 -13.93 -5.22
CA GLY A 66 3.93 -12.56 -5.31
C GLY A 66 2.87 -11.51 -4.98
N MET A 67 3.27 -10.25 -5.03
CA MET A 67 2.42 -9.10 -4.69
C MET A 67 1.16 -9.00 -5.57
N GLY A 68 1.23 -9.47 -6.82
CA GLY A 68 0.11 -9.45 -7.77
C GLY A 68 -1.12 -10.18 -7.24
N SER A 69 -0.93 -11.37 -6.64
CA SER A 69 -2.03 -12.14 -6.05
C SER A 69 -2.70 -11.40 -4.87
N SER A 70 -1.90 -10.72 -4.05
CA SER A 70 -2.42 -9.92 -2.94
C SER A 70 -3.17 -8.68 -3.41
N LEU A 71 -2.68 -8.03 -4.46
CA LEU A 71 -3.37 -6.90 -5.10
C LEU A 71 -4.73 -7.34 -5.65
N ALA A 72 -4.77 -8.46 -6.37
CA ALA A 72 -6.01 -9.03 -6.92
C ALA A 72 -7.02 -9.37 -5.82
N ALA A 73 -6.59 -10.11 -4.78
CA ALA A 73 -7.44 -10.48 -3.66
C ALA A 73 -8.05 -9.26 -2.96
N GLY A 74 -7.24 -8.23 -2.72
CA GLY A 74 -7.71 -7.01 -2.08
C GLY A 74 -8.69 -6.21 -2.94
N LEU A 75 -8.41 -6.03 -4.23
CA LEU A 75 -9.33 -5.31 -5.14
C LEU A 75 -10.67 -6.02 -5.31
N GLN A 76 -10.66 -7.36 -5.36
CA GLN A 76 -11.87 -8.17 -5.47
C GLN A 76 -12.73 -8.13 -4.20
N ALA A 77 -12.11 -7.92 -3.03
CA ALA A 77 -12.80 -7.86 -1.74
C ALA A 77 -13.44 -6.48 -1.46
N LEU A 78 -13.08 -5.45 -2.22
CA LEU A 78 -13.67 -4.12 -2.05
C LEU A 78 -15.14 -4.08 -2.51
N PRO A 79 -16.03 -3.38 -1.77
CA PRO A 79 -17.42 -3.21 -2.15
C PRO A 79 -17.64 -2.68 -3.57
N GLY A 80 -18.79 -3.04 -4.14
CA GLY A 80 -19.14 -2.70 -5.52
C GLY A 80 -19.28 -1.21 -5.79
N ASP A 81 -19.54 -0.42 -4.78
CA ASP A 81 -19.74 1.04 -4.82
C ASP A 81 -18.46 1.85 -4.57
N CYS A 82 -17.33 1.20 -4.26
CA CYS A 82 -16.04 1.90 -4.17
C CYS A 82 -15.66 2.51 -5.52
N ALA A 83 -15.50 3.83 -5.58
CA ALA A 83 -15.09 4.56 -6.78
C ALA A 83 -13.62 4.35 -7.13
N ALA A 84 -12.77 4.21 -6.11
CA ALA A 84 -11.32 4.04 -6.25
C ALA A 84 -10.74 3.26 -5.07
N ALA A 85 -9.52 2.78 -5.21
CA ALA A 85 -8.74 2.14 -4.15
C ALA A 85 -7.37 2.80 -4.01
N VAL A 86 -7.00 3.17 -2.79
CA VAL A 86 -5.61 3.48 -2.42
C VAL A 86 -4.92 2.17 -2.04
N ILE A 87 -3.78 1.88 -2.64
CA ILE A 87 -2.95 0.70 -2.35
C ILE A 87 -1.69 1.17 -1.63
N ALA A 88 -1.55 0.78 -0.38
CA ALA A 88 -0.37 1.01 0.45
C ALA A 88 0.33 -0.31 0.77
N LEU A 89 1.63 -0.23 1.05
CA LEU A 89 2.45 -1.37 1.45
C LEU A 89 2.77 -1.29 2.94
N VAL A 90 2.74 -2.44 3.61
CA VAL A 90 2.95 -2.53 5.06
C VAL A 90 4.36 -2.14 5.50
N ASP A 91 5.33 -2.25 4.60
CA ASP A 91 6.76 -2.02 4.85
C ASP A 91 7.22 -0.57 4.64
N GLN A 92 6.29 0.38 4.41
CA GLN A 92 6.59 1.79 4.20
C GLN A 92 6.06 2.68 5.34
N PRO A 93 6.59 2.56 6.57
CA PRO A 93 6.02 3.20 7.76
C PRO A 93 6.23 4.71 7.84
N LEU A 94 7.06 5.31 7.00
CA LEU A 94 7.30 6.76 6.94
C LEU A 94 6.32 7.49 6.02
N ILE A 95 5.38 6.79 5.40
CA ILE A 95 4.29 7.41 4.64
C ILE A 95 3.22 7.86 5.62
N GLY A 96 2.94 9.16 5.64
CA GLY A 96 1.90 9.74 6.49
C GLY A 96 0.53 9.82 5.80
N ALA A 97 -0.53 9.96 6.60
CA ALA A 97 -1.92 10.10 6.11
C ALA A 97 -2.11 11.28 5.14
N GLY A 98 -1.26 12.31 5.22
CA GLY A 98 -1.23 13.42 4.28
C GLY A 98 -1.00 13.00 2.84
N VAL A 99 -0.16 11.96 2.62
CA VAL A 99 0.08 11.40 1.28
C VAL A 99 -1.21 10.80 0.73
N VAL A 100 -1.91 9.97 1.52
CA VAL A 100 -3.19 9.36 1.11
C VAL A 100 -4.22 10.45 0.77
N ARG A 101 -4.39 11.46 1.63
CA ARG A 101 -5.30 12.59 1.38
C ARG A 101 -4.98 13.32 0.08
N ARG A 102 -3.68 13.50 -0.23
CA ARG A 102 -3.22 14.18 -1.45
C ARG A 102 -3.56 13.37 -2.71
N LEU A 103 -3.43 12.04 -2.67
CA LEU A 103 -3.85 11.16 -3.77
C LEU A 103 -5.36 11.19 -3.96
N VAL A 104 -6.12 11.12 -2.87
CA VAL A 104 -7.59 11.19 -2.90
C VAL A 104 -8.06 12.53 -3.49
N ALA A 105 -7.43 13.65 -3.11
CA ALA A 105 -7.75 14.97 -3.67
C ALA A 105 -7.48 15.03 -5.18
N ALA A 106 -6.38 14.46 -5.66
CA ALA A 106 -6.09 14.37 -7.09
C ALA A 106 -7.15 13.55 -7.84
N HIS A 107 -7.62 12.44 -7.23
CA HIS A 107 -8.72 11.65 -7.80
C HIS A 107 -10.03 12.44 -7.87
N HIS A 108 -10.39 13.18 -6.82
CA HIS A 108 -11.57 14.05 -6.84
C HIS A 108 -11.46 15.18 -7.88
N ALA A 109 -10.24 15.58 -8.25
CA ALA A 109 -9.98 16.52 -9.36
C ALA A 109 -10.01 15.86 -10.74
N GLY A 110 -10.34 14.57 -10.83
CA GLY A 110 -10.53 13.82 -12.08
C GLY A 110 -9.39 12.88 -12.48
N ALA A 111 -8.32 12.78 -11.70
CA ALA A 111 -7.26 11.83 -11.97
C ALA A 111 -7.70 10.37 -11.67
N GLU A 112 -7.29 9.42 -12.51
CA GLU A 112 -7.76 8.04 -12.45
C GLU A 112 -6.72 7.05 -11.96
N LEU A 113 -5.49 7.24 -12.38
CA LEU A 113 -4.32 6.47 -11.95
C LEU A 113 -3.37 7.46 -11.28
N VAL A 114 -3.43 7.54 -9.96
CA VAL A 114 -2.63 8.49 -9.19
C VAL A 114 -1.48 7.73 -8.51
N VAL A 115 -0.27 8.25 -8.66
CA VAL A 115 0.93 7.63 -8.11
C VAL A 115 1.67 8.67 -7.27
N ALA A 116 1.96 8.34 -6.03
CA ALA A 116 2.83 9.18 -5.22
C ALA A 116 4.22 9.26 -5.84
N ALA A 117 4.78 10.46 -5.86
CA ALA A 117 6.13 10.71 -6.33
C ALA A 117 6.96 11.32 -5.20
N TYR A 118 8.24 10.98 -5.18
CA TYR A 118 9.20 11.52 -4.23
C TYR A 118 10.44 11.94 -5.03
N HIS A 119 10.68 13.25 -5.04
CA HIS A 119 11.72 13.87 -5.88
C HIS A 119 11.55 13.47 -7.37
N GLY A 120 10.31 13.53 -7.86
CA GLY A 120 9.95 13.19 -9.24
C GLY A 120 9.95 11.70 -9.57
N ARG A 121 10.22 10.81 -8.62
CA ARG A 121 10.25 9.35 -8.84
C ARG A 121 8.95 8.72 -8.34
N ALA A 122 8.25 8.02 -9.23
CA ALA A 122 7.04 7.26 -8.91
C ALA A 122 7.31 6.17 -7.87
N ARG A 123 6.47 6.09 -6.83
CA ARG A 123 6.51 5.14 -5.71
C ARG A 123 5.10 4.82 -5.23
N ASN A 124 4.99 4.02 -4.19
CA ASN A 124 3.74 3.85 -3.44
C ASN A 124 3.53 5.03 -2.47
N PRO A 125 2.27 5.22 -2.02
CA PRO A 125 1.06 4.51 -2.43
C PRO A 125 0.59 4.90 -3.83
N VAL A 126 -0.30 4.07 -4.39
CA VAL A 126 -0.99 4.39 -5.63
C VAL A 126 -2.50 4.42 -5.40
N LEU A 127 -3.23 5.23 -6.18
CA LEU A 127 -4.68 5.21 -6.21
C LEU A 127 -5.14 4.79 -7.61
N LEU A 128 -6.06 3.84 -7.65
CA LEU A 128 -6.62 3.27 -8.88
C LEU A 128 -8.14 3.48 -8.91
N ALA A 129 -8.65 4.25 -9.86
CA ALA A 129 -10.08 4.32 -10.10
C ALA A 129 -10.64 2.95 -10.49
N ARG A 130 -11.87 2.66 -10.06
CA ARG A 130 -12.49 1.32 -10.18
C ARG A 130 -12.43 0.73 -11.59
N ARG A 131 -12.66 1.55 -12.60
CA ARG A 131 -12.66 1.11 -14.00
C ARG A 131 -11.37 0.45 -14.47
N HIS A 132 -10.25 0.71 -13.77
CA HIS A 132 -8.94 0.15 -14.10
C HIS A 132 -8.65 -1.17 -13.37
N TRP A 133 -9.45 -1.56 -12.35
CA TRP A 133 -9.13 -2.72 -11.49
C TRP A 133 -9.02 -4.03 -12.29
N ALA A 134 -9.95 -4.29 -13.20
CA ALA A 134 -9.91 -5.51 -14.00
C ALA A 134 -8.62 -5.58 -14.85
N GLY A 135 -8.22 -4.48 -15.48
CA GLY A 135 -6.97 -4.40 -16.25
C GLY A 135 -5.73 -4.52 -15.37
N VAL A 136 -5.75 -3.90 -14.17
CA VAL A 136 -4.66 -4.01 -13.19
C VAL A 136 -4.50 -5.45 -12.72
N ILE A 137 -5.60 -6.14 -12.39
CA ILE A 137 -5.58 -7.55 -11.95
C ILE A 137 -5.04 -8.44 -13.07
N ALA A 138 -5.50 -8.22 -14.32
CA ALA A 138 -5.05 -9.02 -15.47
C ALA A 138 -3.56 -8.82 -15.81
N ALA A 139 -3.00 -7.63 -15.50
CA ALA A 139 -1.61 -7.30 -15.77
C ALA A 139 -0.67 -7.59 -14.58
N ALA A 140 -1.22 -7.84 -13.39
CA ALA A 140 -0.44 -8.09 -12.19
C ALA A 140 0.15 -9.51 -12.23
N ASP A 141 1.48 -9.59 -12.20
CA ASP A 141 2.22 -10.85 -12.17
C ASP A 141 3.36 -10.76 -11.15
N GLY A 142 3.61 -11.87 -10.45
CA GLY A 142 4.68 -11.98 -9.47
C GLY A 142 4.70 -10.80 -8.48
N ASP A 143 5.87 -10.21 -8.29
CA ASP A 143 6.07 -9.10 -7.34
C ASP A 143 5.91 -7.71 -7.97
N THR A 144 5.29 -7.61 -9.14
CA THR A 144 5.21 -6.34 -9.87
C THR A 144 4.05 -5.44 -9.44
N GLY A 145 3.00 -6.01 -8.81
CA GLY A 145 1.81 -5.28 -8.40
C GLY A 145 1.14 -4.55 -9.55
N ALA A 146 0.78 -3.27 -9.37
CA ALA A 146 0.12 -2.46 -10.39
C ALA A 146 1.08 -1.90 -11.46
N ARG A 147 2.41 -2.03 -11.28
CA ARG A 147 3.41 -1.38 -12.16
C ARG A 147 3.28 -1.71 -13.65
N PRO A 148 3.02 -2.95 -14.09
CA PRO A 148 2.88 -3.26 -15.52
C PRO A 148 1.74 -2.47 -16.16
N TYR A 149 0.60 -2.42 -15.48
CA TYR A 149 -0.55 -1.67 -15.96
C TYR A 149 -0.29 -0.16 -16.04
N LEU A 150 0.30 0.41 -15.00
CA LEU A 150 0.64 1.84 -14.96
C LEU A 150 1.62 2.22 -16.07
N ARG A 151 2.61 1.37 -16.35
CA ARG A 151 3.57 1.59 -17.45
C ARG A 151 2.94 1.49 -18.83
N ALA A 152 1.92 0.66 -18.99
CA ALA A 152 1.18 0.53 -20.24
C ALA A 152 0.24 1.72 -20.51
N HIS A 153 -0.08 2.52 -19.50
CA HIS A 153 -1.02 3.64 -19.59
C HIS A 153 -0.42 4.96 -19.09
N PRO A 154 0.77 5.37 -19.58
CA PRO A 154 1.48 6.55 -19.03
C PRO A 154 0.68 7.85 -19.16
N GLY A 155 -0.15 7.98 -20.20
CA GLY A 155 -1.00 9.16 -20.43
C GLY A 155 -2.17 9.31 -19.45
N LEU A 156 -2.49 8.25 -18.69
CA LEU A 156 -3.53 8.27 -17.63
C LEU A 156 -2.94 8.42 -16.22
N VAL A 157 -1.62 8.31 -16.09
CA VAL A 157 -0.95 8.40 -14.78
C VAL A 157 -0.71 9.85 -14.39
N THR A 158 -1.22 10.23 -13.23
CA THR A 158 -0.92 11.50 -12.57
C THR A 158 0.07 11.26 -11.44
N LEU A 159 1.27 11.86 -11.54
CA LEU A 159 2.24 11.87 -10.46
C LEU A 159 1.92 12.99 -9.47
N VAL A 160 1.90 12.64 -8.18
CA VAL A 160 1.63 13.59 -7.10
C VAL A 160 2.83 13.63 -6.18
N GLU A 161 3.53 14.77 -6.15
CA GLU A 161 4.73 14.95 -5.33
C GLU A 161 4.39 14.94 -3.84
N CYS A 162 5.13 14.15 -3.06
CA CYS A 162 4.88 13.88 -1.64
C CYS A 162 6.15 13.90 -0.78
N ALA A 163 7.32 14.26 -1.32
CA ALA A 163 8.59 14.27 -0.57
C ALA A 163 8.59 15.27 0.61
N ASP A 164 7.71 16.26 0.57
CA ASP A 164 7.51 17.24 1.64
C ASP A 164 6.71 16.72 2.85
N ILE A 165 6.03 15.58 2.70
CA ILE A 165 5.10 15.04 3.72
C ILE A 165 5.30 13.55 4.02
N GLY A 166 6.32 12.93 3.50
CA GLY A 166 6.63 11.52 3.76
C GLY A 166 7.84 11.00 3.01
N SER A 167 8.25 9.79 3.34
CA SER A 167 9.32 9.06 2.64
C SER A 167 8.84 7.68 2.22
N PRO A 168 9.22 7.22 1.00
CA PRO A 168 8.87 5.88 0.51
C PRO A 168 9.85 4.80 0.98
N ASP A 169 10.64 5.07 2.01
CA ASP A 169 11.63 4.13 2.53
C ASP A 169 10.97 2.84 3.03
N ASP A 170 11.46 1.71 2.52
CA ASP A 170 11.01 0.39 2.89
C ASP A 170 11.76 -0.12 4.14
N VAL A 171 11.10 -0.96 4.93
CA VAL A 171 11.70 -1.77 5.99
C VAL A 171 11.81 -3.21 5.52
N ASP A 172 12.99 -3.58 5.07
CA ASP A 172 13.29 -4.89 4.51
C ASP A 172 14.30 -5.70 5.34
N THR A 173 15.15 -5.01 6.08
CA THR A 173 16.22 -5.59 6.90
C THR A 173 16.19 -5.03 8.32
N PRO A 174 16.87 -5.68 9.31
CA PRO A 174 17.02 -5.11 10.65
C PRO A 174 17.70 -3.73 10.65
N GLU A 175 18.61 -3.48 9.71
CA GLU A 175 19.29 -2.19 9.55
C GLU A 175 18.32 -1.10 9.10
N ASP A 176 17.41 -1.43 8.14
CA ASP A 176 16.33 -0.51 7.73
C ASP A 176 15.41 -0.19 8.90
N LEU A 177 15.04 -1.20 9.69
CA LEU A 177 14.19 -1.02 10.86
C LEU A 177 14.82 -0.07 11.86
N ALA A 178 16.11 -0.24 12.17
CA ALA A 178 16.85 0.64 13.07
C ALA A 178 16.95 2.08 12.53
N ARG A 179 17.23 2.24 11.23
CA ARG A 179 17.29 3.54 10.55
C ARG A 179 15.94 4.27 10.62
N VAL A 180 14.87 3.58 10.29
CA VAL A 180 13.51 4.14 10.31
C VAL A 180 13.05 4.47 11.74
N ALA A 181 13.42 3.64 12.72
CA ALA A 181 13.14 3.91 14.13
C ALA A 181 13.80 5.20 14.61
N ALA A 182 15.05 5.44 14.20
CA ALA A 182 15.77 6.68 14.53
C ALA A 182 15.09 7.92 13.92
N LEU A 183 14.58 7.83 12.68
CA LEU A 183 13.87 8.93 12.02
C LEU A 183 12.51 9.27 12.69
N LEU A 184 11.88 8.32 13.35
CA LEU A 184 10.59 8.54 14.05
C LEU A 184 10.78 9.04 15.48
N ALA A 185 11.99 8.96 16.03
CA ALA A 185 12.30 9.39 17.39
C ALA A 185 12.81 10.84 17.48
N GLY A 186 13.25 11.44 16.36
CA GLY A 186 13.76 12.82 16.27
C GLY A 186 12.72 13.78 15.77
#